data_29c54e03bb1967d86496b5a3d270dbd2
#
_entry.id   29c54e03bb1967d86496b5a3d270dbd2
#
_cell.length_a   1.000
_cell.length_b   1.000
_cell.length_c   1.000
_cell.angle_alpha   90.00
_cell.angle_beta   90.00
_cell.angle_gamma   90.00
#
_symmetry.space_group_name_H-M   'P 1'
#
loop_
_entity.id
_entity.type
_entity.pdbx_description
1 polymer ?
#
loop_
_entity_poly.entity_id
_entity_poly.type
_entity_poly.pdbx_seq_one_letter_code
_entity_poly.pdbx_strand_id
1 'polypeptide(L)'
;TVLPLNRREVLCYNVQLGAFSELEILSGMMKKYEKPVHLTFNSLYYIPEQYPEIAGIISQCMKIGFHSYIIADPALIVYLRENGINCEIHLSGECGEINSQMVVSLGKLGLKRVIFHRKNTFEDMKAVVDKCGKKDGTEGIPEFEAFVLNEMCQFTGAFCNSLHCDEMGYLCKAPYQIG
;
A
#
# COMPACT_ATOMS: atom_id res chain seq x y z
N THR A 1 6.78 -6.59 -1.60
CA THR A 1 6.30 -7.98 -1.52
C THR A 1 4.84 -7.97 -1.12
N VAL A 2 3.99 -8.59 -1.90
CA VAL A 2 2.55 -8.64 -1.69
C VAL A 2 2.22 -9.92 -0.92
N LEU A 3 1.58 -9.81 0.24
CA LEU A 3 1.12 -10.97 0.99
C LEU A 3 -0.23 -11.46 0.42
N PRO A 4 -0.46 -12.78 0.33
CA PRO A 4 -1.56 -13.37 -0.43
C PRO A 4 -2.94 -13.30 0.26
N LEU A 5 -3.18 -12.34 1.11
CA LEU A 5 -4.50 -12.11 1.70
C LEU A 5 -5.37 -11.17 0.86
N ASN A 6 -4.83 -10.66 -0.22
CA ASN A 6 -5.64 -9.94 -1.17
C ASN A 6 -6.47 -10.94 -1.96
N ARG A 7 -7.79 -10.77 -1.96
CA ARG A 7 -8.74 -11.57 -2.74
C ARG A 7 -8.35 -11.71 -4.22
N ARG A 8 -7.62 -10.73 -4.77
CA ARG A 8 -7.10 -10.74 -6.13
C ARG A 8 -5.91 -11.66 -6.32
N GLU A 9 -5.15 -11.89 -5.29
CA GLU A 9 -3.85 -12.58 -5.34
C GLU A 9 -3.97 -14.06 -4.97
N VAL A 10 -5.03 -14.44 -4.26
CA VAL A 10 -5.34 -15.85 -3.99
C VAL A 10 -5.52 -16.65 -5.28
N LEU A 11 -5.87 -16.00 -6.38
CA LEU A 11 -6.02 -16.62 -7.70
C LEU A 11 -4.77 -16.46 -8.59
N CYS A 12 -3.75 -15.73 -8.18
CA CYS A 12 -2.53 -15.49 -8.93
C CYS A 12 -1.39 -16.31 -8.34
N TYR A 13 -1.05 -17.40 -8.98
CA TYR A 13 -0.02 -18.35 -8.53
C TYR A 13 1.39 -17.76 -8.39
N ASN A 14 1.66 -16.61 -8.98
CA ASN A 14 3.01 -16.03 -9.08
C ASN A 14 3.37 -15.04 -7.96
N VAL A 15 2.48 -14.79 -7.00
CA VAL A 15 2.70 -13.78 -5.96
C VAL A 15 2.74 -14.41 -4.56
N GLN A 16 3.10 -15.66 -4.48
CA GLN A 16 3.17 -16.35 -3.19
C GLN A 16 4.52 -16.17 -2.51
N LEU A 17 4.66 -15.06 -1.80
CA LEU A 17 5.49 -15.07 -0.59
C LEU A 17 4.58 -15.47 0.57
N GLY A 18 4.23 -16.75 0.63
CA GLY A 18 3.13 -17.18 1.47
C GLY A 18 3.53 -17.81 2.79
N ALA A 19 4.71 -18.37 2.88
CA ALA A 19 5.13 -19.02 4.11
C ALA A 19 5.88 -18.01 5.00
N PHE A 20 5.55 -17.96 6.29
CA PHE A 20 6.32 -17.18 7.26
C PHE A 20 7.80 -17.55 7.27
N SER A 21 8.15 -18.80 6.94
CA SER A 21 9.54 -19.25 6.77
C SER A 21 10.29 -18.49 5.68
N GLU A 22 9.63 -18.13 4.58
CA GLU A 22 10.24 -17.31 3.52
C GLU A 22 10.43 -15.87 3.99
N LEU A 23 9.49 -15.33 4.76
CA LEU A 23 9.62 -14.01 5.38
C LEU A 23 10.77 -13.99 6.41
N GLU A 24 10.97 -15.06 7.17
CA GLU A 24 12.11 -15.17 8.08
C GLU A 24 13.45 -15.14 7.33
N ILE A 25 13.54 -15.85 6.21
CA ILE A 25 14.74 -15.80 5.33
C ILE A 25 14.95 -14.37 4.81
N LEU A 26 13.89 -13.73 4.32
CA LEU A 26 13.95 -12.36 3.82
C LEU A 26 14.37 -11.37 4.92
N SER A 27 13.86 -11.54 6.14
CA SER A 27 14.29 -10.75 7.30
C SER A 27 15.79 -10.92 7.60
N GLY A 28 16.29 -12.16 7.50
CA GLY A 28 17.73 -12.43 7.60
C GLY A 28 18.55 -11.69 6.51
N MET A 29 18.03 -11.65 5.28
CA MET A 29 18.67 -10.91 4.18
C MET A 29 18.64 -9.40 4.41
N MET A 30 17.53 -8.84 4.91
CA MET A 30 17.43 -7.43 5.26
C MET A 30 18.54 -7.02 6.23
N LYS A 31 18.75 -7.82 7.29
CA LYS A 31 19.80 -7.58 8.28
C LYS A 31 21.19 -7.71 7.68
N LYS A 32 21.42 -8.76 6.89
CA LYS A 32 22.73 -9.02 6.26
C LYS A 32 23.16 -7.92 5.30
N TYR A 33 22.22 -7.39 4.51
CA TYR A 33 22.51 -6.40 3.47
C TYR A 33 22.16 -4.97 3.89
N GLU A 34 21.67 -4.77 5.10
CA GLU A 34 21.24 -3.47 5.64
C GLU A 34 20.26 -2.74 4.70
N LYS A 35 19.32 -3.50 4.12
CA LYS A 35 18.31 -2.97 3.20
C LYS A 35 16.93 -3.11 3.80
N PRO A 36 16.14 -2.01 3.89
CA PRO A 36 14.76 -2.09 4.34
C PRO A 36 13.89 -2.81 3.29
N VAL A 37 12.89 -3.53 3.78
CA VAL A 37 11.84 -4.12 2.95
C VAL A 37 10.49 -3.66 3.50
N HIS A 38 9.64 -3.15 2.62
CA HIS A 38 8.29 -2.76 2.95
C HIS A 38 7.32 -3.84 2.47
N LEU A 39 6.49 -4.37 3.36
CA LEU A 39 5.46 -5.34 2.99
C LEU A 39 4.22 -4.60 2.49
N THR A 40 3.61 -5.11 1.43
CA THR A 40 2.51 -4.44 0.75
C THR A 40 1.18 -5.14 1.02
N PHE A 41 0.20 -4.39 1.49
CA PHE A 41 -1.19 -4.78 1.69
C PHE A 41 -2.07 -3.89 0.82
N ASN A 42 -2.11 -4.19 -0.48
CA ASN A 42 -2.73 -3.33 -1.51
C ASN A 42 -4.16 -3.74 -1.86
N SER A 43 -4.84 -4.52 -1.01
CA SER A 43 -6.29 -4.64 -1.15
C SER A 43 -6.93 -3.28 -0.91
N LEU A 44 -7.88 -2.92 -1.78
CA LEU A 44 -8.53 -1.60 -1.72
C LEU A 44 -9.53 -1.52 -0.58
N TYR A 45 -10.00 -2.65 -0.13
CA TYR A 45 -10.91 -2.82 1.01
C TYR A 45 -10.85 -4.26 1.50
N TYR A 46 -11.23 -4.45 2.75
CA TYR A 46 -11.41 -5.75 3.39
C TYR A 46 -12.83 -5.84 3.96
N ILE A 47 -13.37 -7.04 4.07
CA ILE A 47 -14.61 -7.23 4.84
C ILE A 47 -14.29 -7.17 6.34
N PRO A 48 -15.27 -6.78 7.20
CA PRO A 48 -15.01 -6.53 8.62
C PRO A 48 -14.31 -7.69 9.35
N GLU A 49 -14.64 -8.92 8.99
CA GLU A 49 -14.09 -10.14 9.59
C GLU A 49 -12.60 -10.37 9.28
N GLN A 50 -12.09 -9.74 8.23
CA GLN A 50 -10.69 -9.88 7.80
C GLN A 50 -9.75 -8.94 8.56
N TYR A 51 -10.22 -7.83 9.11
CA TYR A 51 -9.33 -6.88 9.80
C TYR A 51 -8.58 -7.49 10.97
N PRO A 52 -9.21 -8.27 11.88
CA PRO A 52 -8.49 -8.94 12.97
C PRO A 52 -7.42 -9.92 12.46
N GLU A 53 -7.73 -10.67 11.39
CA GLU A 53 -6.82 -11.63 10.80
C GLU A 53 -5.59 -10.93 10.20
N ILE A 54 -5.80 -9.88 9.40
CA ILE A 54 -4.73 -9.10 8.78
C ILE A 54 -3.87 -8.42 9.85
N ALA A 55 -4.48 -7.85 10.87
CA ALA A 55 -3.78 -7.27 12.01
C ALA A 55 -2.91 -8.30 12.74
N GLY A 56 -3.42 -9.53 12.89
CA GLY A 56 -2.67 -10.67 13.42
C GLY A 56 -1.44 -11.00 12.57
N ILE A 57 -1.59 -11.03 11.25
CA ILE A 57 -0.48 -11.27 10.31
C ILE A 57 0.55 -10.16 10.36
N ILE A 58 0.12 -8.89 10.35
CA ILE A 58 1.03 -7.74 10.51
C ILE A 58 1.81 -7.86 11.82
N SER A 59 1.14 -8.21 12.91
CA SER A 59 1.79 -8.40 14.22
C SER A 59 2.82 -9.53 14.20
N GLN A 60 2.57 -10.61 13.48
CA GLN A 60 3.55 -11.69 13.30
C GLN A 60 4.72 -11.22 12.43
N CYS A 61 4.47 -10.52 11.35
CA CYS A 61 5.52 -9.93 10.52
C CYS A 61 6.41 -8.96 11.30
N MET A 62 5.82 -8.17 12.22
CA MET A 62 6.60 -7.30 13.11
C MET A 62 7.54 -8.10 14.02
N LYS A 63 7.11 -9.24 14.56
CA LYS A 63 7.96 -10.13 15.38
C LYS A 63 9.11 -10.72 14.59
N ILE A 64 8.92 -10.98 13.30
CA ILE A 64 9.96 -11.47 12.39
C ILE A 64 10.97 -10.35 12.05
N GLY A 65 10.57 -9.09 12.16
CA GLY A 65 11.44 -7.93 11.93
C GLY A 65 11.00 -6.98 10.81
N PHE A 66 9.78 -7.15 10.29
CA PHE A 66 9.21 -6.18 9.33
C PHE A 66 8.42 -5.13 10.10
N HIS A 67 8.81 -3.87 9.96
CA HIS A 67 8.19 -2.77 10.70
C HIS A 67 7.49 -1.74 9.81
N SER A 68 7.61 -1.87 8.49
CA SER A 68 7.08 -0.93 7.51
C SER A 68 6.14 -1.59 6.50
N TYR A 69 4.98 -0.99 6.30
CA TYR A 69 3.89 -1.53 5.50
C TYR A 69 3.31 -0.50 4.55
N ILE A 70 3.13 -0.90 3.29
CA ILE A 70 2.42 -0.11 2.28
C ILE A 70 0.97 -0.59 2.28
N ILE A 71 0.02 0.30 2.60
CA ILE A 71 -1.39 -0.05 2.80
C ILE A 71 -2.26 0.82 1.89
N ALA A 72 -3.18 0.18 1.16
CA ALA A 72 -4.11 0.88 0.27
C ALA A 72 -5.47 1.16 0.92
N ASP A 73 -5.92 0.33 1.86
CA ASP A 73 -7.19 0.54 2.56
C ASP A 73 -7.02 1.47 3.77
N PRO A 74 -7.57 2.71 3.75
CA PRO A 74 -7.49 3.60 4.90
C PRO A 74 -8.19 3.05 6.15
N ALA A 75 -9.22 2.22 6.00
CA ALA A 75 -9.91 1.62 7.13
C ALA A 75 -9.02 0.60 7.87
N LEU A 76 -8.14 -0.11 7.15
CA LEU A 76 -7.13 -0.95 7.79
C LEU A 76 -6.15 -0.10 8.62
N ILE A 77 -5.76 1.07 8.14
CA ILE A 77 -4.88 1.98 8.89
C ILE A 77 -5.54 2.41 10.20
N VAL A 78 -6.81 2.82 10.14
CA VAL A 78 -7.59 3.17 11.34
C VAL A 78 -7.65 1.99 12.29
N TYR A 79 -8.03 0.80 11.79
CA TYR A 79 -8.14 -0.41 12.60
C TYR A 79 -6.83 -0.75 13.33
N LEU A 80 -5.69 -0.68 12.64
CA LEU A 80 -4.38 -0.94 13.24
C LEU A 80 -4.09 0.04 14.39
N ARG A 81 -4.36 1.33 14.22
CA ARG A 81 -4.14 2.35 15.25
C ARG A 81 -5.06 2.18 16.45
N GLU A 82 -6.35 1.89 16.24
CA GLU A 82 -7.33 1.64 17.29
C GLU A 82 -6.98 0.40 18.12
N ASN A 83 -6.31 -0.59 17.51
CA ASN A 83 -5.86 -1.81 18.18
C ASN A 83 -4.41 -1.74 18.68
N GLY A 84 -3.81 -0.56 18.74
CA GLY A 84 -2.48 -0.35 19.31
C GLY A 84 -1.32 -0.92 18.49
N ILE A 85 -1.54 -1.25 17.21
CA ILE A 85 -0.50 -1.77 16.32
C ILE A 85 0.26 -0.60 15.68
N ASN A 86 1.38 -0.26 16.31
CA ASN A 86 2.20 0.90 15.95
C ASN A 86 3.33 0.49 14.99
N CYS A 87 2.98 0.15 13.76
CA CYS A 87 3.93 -0.06 12.67
C CYS A 87 4.12 1.22 11.85
N GLU A 88 5.21 1.30 11.10
CA GLU A 88 5.41 2.35 10.12
C GLU A 88 4.47 2.11 8.92
N ILE A 89 3.70 3.11 8.55
CA ILE A 89 2.71 3.01 7.48
C ILE A 89 3.04 4.00 6.35
N HIS A 90 3.10 3.45 5.15
CA HIS A 90 3.12 4.18 3.90
C HIS A 90 1.75 4.05 3.24
N LEU A 91 1.07 5.17 3.01
CA LEU A 91 -0.19 5.17 2.27
C LEU A 91 0.09 4.85 0.81
N SER A 92 -0.50 3.78 0.31
CA SER A 92 -0.33 3.36 -1.08
C SER A 92 -1.05 4.30 -2.03
N GLY A 93 -0.44 4.59 -3.18
CA GLY A 93 -1.11 5.28 -4.27
C GLY A 93 -2.32 4.51 -4.84
N GLU A 94 -2.43 3.21 -4.59
CA GLU A 94 -3.60 2.43 -5.00
C GLU A 94 -4.89 2.80 -4.25
N CYS A 95 -4.83 3.56 -3.15
CA CYS A 95 -6.02 4.06 -2.47
C CYS A 95 -6.80 5.11 -3.28
N GLY A 96 -6.19 5.70 -4.31
CA GLY A 96 -6.76 6.71 -5.19
C GLY A 96 -5.85 7.91 -5.38
N GLU A 97 -6.32 8.90 -6.13
CA GLU A 97 -5.60 10.16 -6.32
C GLU A 97 -5.50 10.93 -5.01
N ILE A 98 -4.28 11.30 -4.67
CA ILE A 98 -3.96 11.96 -3.40
C ILE A 98 -4.16 13.46 -3.55
N ASN A 99 -4.86 14.06 -2.58
CA ASN A 99 -4.96 15.50 -2.43
C ASN A 99 -4.52 15.96 -1.03
N SER A 100 -4.31 17.25 -0.86
CA SER A 100 -3.80 17.80 0.39
C SER A 100 -4.70 17.55 1.60
N GLN A 101 -6.01 17.51 1.42
CA GLN A 101 -6.95 17.27 2.52
C GLN A 101 -6.90 15.81 3.01
N MET A 102 -6.71 14.87 2.08
CA MET A 102 -6.48 13.47 2.40
C MET A 102 -5.19 13.29 3.21
N VAL A 103 -4.09 13.95 2.79
CA VAL A 103 -2.82 13.93 3.53
C VAL A 103 -2.99 14.49 4.94
N VAL A 104 -3.69 15.61 5.10
CA VAL A 104 -3.94 16.22 6.42
C VAL A 104 -4.80 15.28 7.30
N SER A 105 -5.83 14.68 6.73
CA SER A 105 -6.76 13.83 7.49
C SER A 105 -6.11 12.51 7.92
N LEU A 106 -5.47 11.81 7.00
CA LEU A 106 -4.83 10.53 7.28
C LEU A 106 -3.46 10.70 7.99
N GLY A 107 -2.79 11.83 7.80
CA GLY A 107 -1.56 12.16 8.50
C GLY A 107 -1.69 12.12 10.03
N LYS A 108 -2.89 12.42 10.56
CA LYS A 108 -3.21 12.30 11.99
C LYS A 108 -3.07 10.86 12.53
N LEU A 109 -3.09 9.88 11.65
CA LEU A 109 -2.86 8.47 11.96
C LEU A 109 -1.37 8.10 12.01
N GLY A 110 -0.46 9.08 11.89
CA GLY A 110 0.98 8.86 11.96
C GLY A 110 1.54 8.16 10.73
N LEU A 111 1.15 8.60 9.53
CA LEU A 111 1.73 8.11 8.29
C LEU A 111 3.20 8.54 8.18
N LYS A 112 4.08 7.62 7.83
CA LYS A 112 5.49 7.91 7.53
C LYS A 112 5.67 8.44 6.11
N ARG A 113 4.90 7.90 5.16
CA ARG A 113 5.01 8.24 3.74
C ARG A 113 3.64 8.22 3.06
N VAL A 114 3.49 9.04 2.04
CA VAL A 114 2.36 9.04 1.11
C VAL A 114 2.91 8.82 -0.29
N ILE A 115 2.40 7.80 -0.97
CA ILE A 115 2.78 7.46 -2.34
C ILE A 115 1.70 8.01 -3.26
N PHE A 116 2.07 8.91 -4.16
CA PHE A 116 1.12 9.46 -5.12
C PHE A 116 0.59 8.39 -6.06
N HIS A 117 -0.71 8.45 -6.34
CA HIS A 117 -1.30 7.63 -7.39
C HIS A 117 -0.71 8.01 -8.75
N ARG A 118 -0.56 7.01 -9.62
CA ARG A 118 0.01 7.19 -10.96
C ARG A 118 -0.75 8.18 -11.87
N LYS A 119 -1.98 8.53 -11.51
CA LYS A 119 -2.80 9.53 -12.22
C LYS A 119 -2.72 10.93 -11.63
N ASN A 120 -2.10 11.12 -10.47
CA ASN A 120 -1.83 12.46 -10.00
C ASN A 120 -0.95 13.19 -11.02
N THR A 121 -1.38 14.35 -11.45
CA THR A 121 -0.59 15.21 -12.33
C THR A 121 0.57 15.82 -11.56
N PHE A 122 1.54 16.36 -12.27
CA PHE A 122 2.64 17.10 -11.64
C PHE A 122 2.12 18.28 -10.81
N GLU A 123 1.11 18.98 -11.33
CA GLU A 123 0.46 20.13 -10.68
C GLU A 123 -0.23 19.70 -9.37
N ASP A 124 -0.94 18.56 -9.38
CA ASP A 124 -1.57 18.01 -8.18
C ASP A 124 -0.53 17.66 -7.13
N MET A 125 0.51 16.93 -7.52
CA MET A 125 1.61 16.56 -6.62
C MET A 125 2.28 17.78 -6.04
N LYS A 126 2.58 18.79 -6.87
CA LYS A 126 3.16 20.05 -6.44
C LYS A 126 2.27 20.77 -5.44
N ALA A 127 0.97 20.86 -5.71
CA ALA A 127 0.01 21.52 -4.82
C ALA A 127 -0.07 20.84 -3.45
N VAL A 128 -0.01 19.50 -3.41
CA VAL A 128 0.03 18.74 -2.17
C VAL A 128 1.32 19.00 -1.41
N VAL A 129 2.47 18.93 -2.08
CA VAL A 129 3.79 19.15 -1.45
C VAL A 129 3.92 20.56 -0.93
N ASP A 130 3.50 21.56 -1.70
CA ASP A 130 3.54 22.98 -1.28
C ASP A 130 2.69 23.21 -0.04
N LYS A 131 1.55 22.55 0.10
CA LYS A 131 0.63 22.71 1.22
C LYS A 131 0.99 21.87 2.43
N CYS A 132 1.44 20.63 2.21
CA CYS A 132 1.66 19.63 3.23
C CYS A 132 3.14 19.23 3.39
N GLY A 133 4.04 19.78 2.57
CA GLY A 133 5.48 19.49 2.64
C GLY A 133 6.13 20.02 3.91
N LYS A 134 7.24 19.42 4.28
CA LYS A 134 8.01 19.85 5.46
C LYS A 134 8.40 21.32 5.31
N LYS A 135 7.92 22.13 6.23
CA LYS A 135 8.51 23.44 6.54
C LYS A 135 9.44 23.21 7.72
N ASP A 136 10.59 23.86 7.73
CA ASP A 136 11.58 23.69 8.80
C ASP A 136 10.90 23.76 10.18
N GLY A 137 11.07 22.68 10.97
CA GLY A 137 10.54 22.58 12.33
C GLY A 137 9.16 21.91 12.47
N THR A 138 8.53 21.40 11.42
CA THR A 138 7.26 20.67 11.53
C THR A 138 7.50 19.15 11.65
N GLU A 139 7.28 18.60 12.84
CA GLU A 139 7.16 17.17 13.06
C GLU A 139 5.80 16.66 12.53
N GLY A 140 5.75 15.44 12.02
CA GLY A 140 4.49 14.75 11.67
C GLY A 140 4.03 14.92 10.21
N ILE A 141 4.83 15.52 9.34
CA ILE A 141 4.53 15.56 7.90
C ILE A 141 5.13 14.31 7.24
N PRO A 142 4.34 13.52 6.48
CA PRO A 142 4.84 12.35 5.80
C PRO A 142 5.84 12.72 4.69
N GLU A 143 6.69 11.77 4.35
CA GLU A 143 7.47 11.80 3.12
C GLU A 143 6.54 11.62 1.91
N PHE A 144 6.95 12.15 0.75
CA PHE A 144 6.22 11.97 -0.49
C PHE A 144 7.03 11.12 -1.47
N GLU A 145 6.34 10.20 -2.13
CA GLU A 145 6.91 9.32 -3.14
C GLU A 145 6.05 9.41 -4.41
N ALA A 146 6.69 9.43 -5.58
CA ALA A 146 6.02 9.44 -6.88
C ALA A 146 6.65 8.41 -7.82
N PHE A 147 5.83 7.86 -8.71
CA PHE A 147 6.30 6.97 -9.75
C PHE A 147 6.96 7.78 -10.88
N VAL A 148 8.20 7.44 -11.23
CA VAL A 148 8.91 8.02 -12.39
C VAL A 148 8.61 7.23 -13.66
N LEU A 149 8.52 5.90 -13.55
CA LEU A 149 8.06 5.02 -14.62
C LEU A 149 6.64 4.56 -14.30
N ASN A 150 5.73 4.91 -15.17
CA ASN A 150 4.31 4.63 -14.99
C ASN A 150 3.79 3.73 -16.09
N GLU A 151 3.12 2.65 -15.71
CA GLU A 151 2.23 1.96 -16.62
C GLU A 151 0.94 2.78 -16.79
N MET A 152 0.50 2.94 -18.04
CA MET A 152 -0.77 3.60 -18.34
C MET A 152 -1.93 2.69 -17.96
N CYS A 153 -2.36 2.77 -16.69
CA CYS A 153 -3.58 2.12 -16.22
C CYS A 153 -4.76 3.07 -16.40
N GLN A 154 -5.82 2.61 -17.07
CA GLN A 154 -7.02 3.41 -17.29
C GLN A 154 -7.94 3.48 -16.07
N PHE A 155 -7.75 2.58 -15.09
CA PHE A 155 -8.56 2.51 -13.87
C PHE A 155 -7.81 3.16 -12.72
N THR A 156 -8.54 3.82 -11.83
CA THR A 156 -8.03 4.19 -10.52
C THR A 156 -7.97 2.95 -9.62
N GLY A 157 -7.08 2.92 -8.65
CA GLY A 157 -6.96 1.81 -7.72
C GLY A 157 -8.31 1.42 -7.11
N ALA A 158 -9.05 2.38 -6.56
CA ALA A 158 -10.34 2.16 -5.90
C ALA A 158 -11.45 1.57 -6.80
N PHE A 159 -11.38 1.77 -8.10
CA PHE A 159 -12.36 1.26 -9.07
C PHE A 159 -11.88 0.04 -9.84
N CYS A 160 -10.66 -0.42 -9.60
CA CYS A 160 -10.13 -1.58 -10.29
C CYS A 160 -10.58 -2.88 -9.61
N ASN A 161 -11.38 -3.67 -10.32
CA ASN A 161 -11.77 -5.03 -9.94
C ASN A 161 -11.10 -6.12 -10.79
N SER A 162 -10.12 -5.75 -11.61
CA SER A 162 -9.40 -6.69 -12.46
C SER A 162 -8.48 -7.59 -11.64
N LEU A 163 -8.47 -8.86 -11.98
CA LEU A 163 -7.44 -9.80 -11.53
C LEU A 163 -6.16 -9.53 -12.32
N HIS A 164 -5.09 -9.22 -11.63
CA HIS A 164 -3.76 -9.14 -12.22
C HIS A 164 -3.15 -10.54 -12.16
N CYS A 165 -3.51 -11.36 -13.13
CA CYS A 165 -3.10 -12.76 -13.19
C CYS A 165 -2.37 -13.01 -14.51
N ASP A 166 -1.17 -13.58 -14.43
CA ASP A 166 -0.36 -13.85 -15.62
C ASP A 166 -0.99 -14.92 -16.53
N GLU A 167 -1.74 -15.87 -15.94
CA GLU A 167 -2.39 -16.94 -16.69
C GLU A 167 -3.63 -16.48 -17.47
N MET A 168 -4.38 -15.54 -16.91
CA MET A 168 -5.62 -15.03 -17.54
C MET A 168 -5.41 -13.69 -18.25
N GLY A 169 -4.25 -13.08 -18.08
CA GLY A 169 -3.99 -11.70 -18.50
C GLY A 169 -4.77 -10.69 -17.66
N TYR A 170 -4.63 -9.42 -18.04
CA TYR A 170 -5.36 -8.34 -17.39
C TYR A 170 -6.74 -8.19 -18.01
N LEU A 171 -7.80 -8.47 -17.28
CA LEU A 171 -9.18 -8.31 -17.77
C LEU A 171 -9.47 -6.88 -18.27
N CYS A 172 -8.81 -5.88 -17.69
CA CYS A 172 -8.90 -4.50 -18.13
C CYS A 172 -8.32 -4.22 -19.53
N LYS A 173 -7.54 -5.15 -20.08
CA LYS A 173 -6.98 -5.08 -21.44
C LYS A 173 -7.81 -5.89 -22.44
N ALA A 174 -8.85 -6.59 -22.00
CA ALA A 174 -9.73 -7.29 -22.90
C ALA A 174 -10.48 -6.30 -23.81
N PRO A 175 -10.59 -6.55 -25.12
CA PRO A 175 -11.36 -5.68 -25.99
C PRO A 175 -12.85 -5.78 -25.65
N TYR A 176 -13.47 -4.63 -25.43
CA TYR A 176 -14.92 -4.53 -25.24
C TYR A 176 -15.57 -4.27 -26.59
N GLN A 177 -16.56 -5.05 -26.95
CA GLN A 177 -17.49 -4.70 -28.00
C GLN A 177 -18.71 -4.04 -27.35
N ILE A 178 -18.97 -2.81 -27.74
CA ILE A 178 -20.22 -2.13 -27.38
C ILE A 178 -21.24 -2.58 -28.40
N GLY A 179 -22.21 -3.36 -27.95
CA GLY A 179 -23.34 -3.80 -28.77
C GLY A 179 -24.35 -2.67 -29.00
#